data_8b42060c75949eaedccbf6599eb005b1
#
_entry.id   8b42060c75949eaedccbf6599eb005b1
#
_cell.length_a   1.000
_cell.length_b   1.000
_cell.length_c   1.000
_cell.angle_alpha   90.00
_cell.angle_beta   90.00
_cell.angle_gamma   90.00
#
_symmetry.space_group_name_H-M   'P 1'
#
loop_
_entity.id
_entity.type
_entity.pdbx_description
1 polymer ?
#
loop_
_entity_poly.entity_id
_entity_poly.type
_entity_poly.pdbx_seq_one_letter_code
_entity_poly.pdbx_strand_id
1 'polypeptide(L)' 'MENFCARIAEILEADAVAPGTDFRSLPGWCSLQAFGILVFLENDCGVRLDVESFSRLRTVGDIYAALGD' A
#
# COMPACT_ATOMS: atom_id res chain seq x y z
N MET A 1 3.68 1.98 -12.27
CA MET A 1 4.27 1.99 -10.90
C MET A 1 4.36 3.38 -10.28
N GLU A 2 4.74 4.39 -11.05
CA GLU A 2 4.88 5.72 -10.47
C GLU A 2 3.57 6.29 -9.91
N ASN A 3 2.48 6.13 -10.66
CA ASN A 3 1.18 6.59 -10.18
C ASN A 3 0.74 5.84 -8.92
N PHE A 4 1.03 4.55 -8.90
CA PHE A 4 0.70 3.72 -7.74
C PHE A 4 1.48 4.20 -6.51
N CYS A 5 2.78 4.42 -6.66
CA CYS A 5 3.60 4.91 -5.56
C CYS A 5 3.12 6.28 -5.07
N ALA A 6 2.72 7.15 -5.98
CA ALA A 6 2.23 8.47 -5.60
C ALA A 6 0.95 8.37 -4.76
N ARG A 7 0.05 7.46 -5.14
CA ARG A 7 -1.20 7.29 -4.39
C ARG A 7 -0.93 6.67 -3.02
N ILE A 8 -0.02 5.72 -2.96
CA ILE A 8 0.35 5.12 -1.68
C ILE A 8 1.00 6.17 -0.78
N ALA A 9 1.87 7.02 -1.34
CA ALA A 9 2.49 8.09 -0.55
C ALA A 9 1.45 9.02 0.03
N GLU A 10 0.42 9.35 -0.74
CA GLU A 10 -0.67 10.20 -0.24
C GLU A 10 -1.38 9.55 0.93
N ILE A 11 -1.68 8.26 0.82
CA ILE A 11 -2.36 7.54 1.89
C ILE A 11 -1.52 7.51 3.15
N LEU A 12 -0.21 7.31 2.98
CA LEU A 12 0.72 7.22 4.10
C LEU A 12 1.15 8.58 4.61
N GLU A 13 0.74 9.65 3.93
CA GLU A 13 1.13 11.01 4.26
C GLU A 13 2.65 11.17 4.23
N ALA A 14 3.26 10.48 3.29
CA ALA A 14 4.71 10.54 3.09
C ALA A 14 5.00 11.42 1.88
N ASP A 15 6.22 11.99 1.84
CA ASP A 15 6.60 12.83 0.72
C ASP A 15 6.69 12.01 -0.57
N ALA A 16 7.26 10.82 -0.47
CA ALA A 16 7.38 9.93 -1.61
C ALA A 16 7.69 8.52 -1.11
N VAL A 17 7.34 7.53 -1.92
CA VAL A 17 7.72 6.15 -1.63
C VAL A 17 8.25 5.52 -2.92
N ALA A 18 9.07 4.49 -2.76
CA ALA A 18 9.61 3.73 -3.87
C ALA A 18 9.11 2.28 -3.75
N PRO A 19 9.24 1.49 -4.82
CA PRO A 19 8.81 0.09 -4.74
C PRO A 19 9.47 -0.71 -3.62
N GLY A 20 10.71 -0.35 -3.26
CA GLY A 20 11.42 -1.04 -2.18
C GLY A 20 11.14 -0.48 -0.79
N THR A 21 10.31 0.55 -0.68
CA THR A 21 10.01 1.16 0.60
C THR A 21 9.20 0.21 1.48
N ASP A 22 9.69 0.00 2.71
CA ASP A 22 8.94 -0.77 3.71
C ASP A 22 7.93 0.18 4.34
N PHE A 23 6.69 0.11 3.87
CA PHE A 23 5.67 1.06 4.29
C PHE A 23 5.33 0.93 5.78
N ARG A 24 5.61 -0.23 6.37
CA ARG A 24 5.32 -0.43 7.79
C ARG A 24 6.35 0.22 8.70
N SER A 25 7.53 0.55 8.14
CA SER A 25 8.58 1.21 8.90
C SER A 25 8.44 2.71 8.94
N LEU A 26 7.51 3.26 8.17
CA LEU A 26 7.38 4.71 8.08
C LEU A 26 6.84 5.29 9.37
N PRO A 27 7.30 6.51 9.75
CA PRO A 27 6.75 7.18 10.92
C PRO A 27 5.25 7.38 10.74
N GLY A 28 4.51 7.18 11.82
CA GLY A 28 3.07 7.38 11.78
C GLY A 28 2.27 6.21 11.23
N TRP A 29 2.93 5.10 10.87
CA TRP A 29 2.21 3.92 10.41
C TRP A 29 1.22 3.45 11.49
N CYS A 30 -0.01 3.17 11.08
CA CYS A 30 -1.04 2.69 12.00
C CYS A 30 -2.10 1.91 11.21
N SER A 31 -3.05 1.33 11.96
CA SER A 31 -4.12 0.53 11.36
C SER A 31 -4.98 1.33 10.39
N LEU A 32 -5.16 2.62 10.68
CA LEU A 32 -5.95 3.48 9.79
C LEU A 32 -5.33 3.57 8.42
N GLN A 33 -4.01 3.65 8.36
CA GLN A 33 -3.32 3.73 7.08
C GLN A 33 -3.42 2.41 6.33
N ALA A 34 -3.32 1.30 7.06
CA ALA A 34 -3.51 -0.02 6.45
C ALA A 34 -4.89 -0.13 5.84
N PHE A 35 -5.90 0.29 6.57
CA PHE A 35 -7.27 0.27 6.08
C PHE A 35 -7.42 1.16 4.85
N GLY A 36 -6.79 2.34 4.87
CA GLY A 36 -6.82 3.25 3.73
C GLY A 36 -6.25 2.63 2.47
N ILE A 37 -5.15 1.87 2.60
CA ILE A 37 -4.56 1.18 1.47
C ILE A 37 -5.51 0.11 0.95
N LEU A 38 -6.12 -0.66 1.84
CA LEU A 38 -7.06 -1.70 1.42
C LEU A 38 -8.25 -1.11 0.67
N VAL A 39 -8.79 0.01 1.16
CA VAL A 39 -9.90 0.68 0.49
C VAL A 39 -9.47 1.19 -0.88
N PHE A 40 -8.28 1.76 -0.97
CA PHE A 40 -7.74 2.23 -2.24
C PHE A 40 -7.63 1.09 -3.25
N LEU A 41 -7.09 -0.05 -2.81
CA LEU A 41 -6.93 -1.19 -3.71
C LEU A 41 -8.27 -1.70 -4.22
N GLU A 42 -9.27 -1.72 -3.35
CA GLU A 42 -10.59 -2.19 -3.76
C GLU A 42 -11.28 -1.21 -4.71
N ASN A 43 -11.25 0.08 -4.39
CA ASN A 43 -11.98 1.08 -5.17
C ASN A 43 -11.28 1.48 -6.46
N ASP A 44 -9.96 1.66 -6.41
CA ASP A 44 -9.23 2.19 -7.56
C ASP A 44 -8.58 1.10 -8.40
N CYS A 45 -8.20 -0.01 -7.78
CA CYS A 45 -7.51 -1.08 -8.49
C CYS A 45 -8.37 -2.30 -8.71
N GLY A 46 -9.54 -2.35 -8.08
CA GLY A 46 -10.45 -3.47 -8.23
C GLY A 46 -9.97 -4.76 -7.58
N VAL A 47 -9.04 -4.66 -6.64
CA VAL A 47 -8.46 -5.81 -5.97
C VAL A 47 -8.87 -5.81 -4.51
N ARG A 48 -9.43 -6.90 -4.06
CA ARG A 48 -9.81 -7.05 -2.65
C ARG A 48 -8.83 -8.00 -1.96
N LEU A 49 -8.12 -7.48 -0.99
CA LEU A 49 -7.22 -8.27 -0.16
C LEU A 49 -7.81 -8.37 1.24
N ASP A 50 -7.71 -9.53 1.85
CA ASP A 50 -8.09 -9.65 3.25
C ASP A 50 -6.91 -9.20 4.12
N VAL A 51 -7.19 -9.02 5.42
CA VAL A 51 -6.20 -8.51 6.34
C VAL A 51 -5.01 -9.47 6.45
N GLU A 52 -5.28 -10.76 6.39
CA GLU A 52 -4.22 -11.76 6.49
C GLU A 52 -3.26 -11.69 5.31
N SER A 53 -3.80 -11.60 4.10
CA SER A 53 -2.96 -11.47 2.91
C SER A 53 -2.16 -10.18 2.93
N PHE A 54 -2.79 -9.10 3.34
CA PHE A 54 -2.12 -7.80 3.41
C PHE A 54 -0.99 -7.84 4.45
N SER A 55 -1.17 -8.56 5.53
CA SER A 55 -0.17 -8.61 6.59
C SER A 55 1.14 -9.26 6.15
N ARG A 56 1.12 -10.00 5.06
CA ARG A 56 2.32 -10.63 4.52
C ARG A 56 3.13 -9.71 3.63
N LEU A 57 2.56 -8.57 3.25
CA LEU A 57 3.23 -7.63 2.37
C LEU A 57 4.11 -6.70 3.19
N ARG A 58 5.28 -6.37 2.68
CA ARG A 58 6.22 -5.51 3.39
C ARG A 58 6.54 -4.22 2.65
N THR A 59 6.67 -4.30 1.34
CA THR A 59 7.08 -3.15 0.55
C THR A 59 5.96 -2.72 -0.36
N VAL A 60 6.07 -1.49 -0.86
CA VAL A 60 5.11 -0.98 -1.84
C VAL A 60 5.11 -1.88 -3.08
N GLY A 61 6.28 -2.37 -3.47
CA GLY A 61 6.37 -3.29 -4.60
C GLY A 61 5.63 -4.59 -4.37
N ASP A 62 5.64 -5.09 -3.12
CA ASP A 62 4.87 -6.29 -2.77
C ASP A 62 3.39 -6.08 -3.00
N ILE A 63 2.88 -4.90 -2.60
CA ILE A 63 1.47 -4.57 -2.81
C ILE A 63 1.18 -4.53 -4.31
N TYR A 64 2.03 -3.87 -5.06
CA TYR A 64 1.84 -3.75 -6.49
C TYR A 64 1.86 -5.11 -7.18
N ALA A 65 2.75 -6.00 -6.76
CA ALA A 65 2.84 -7.33 -7.33
C ALA A 65 1.56 -8.13 -7.08
N ALA A 66 0.92 -7.90 -5.94
CA ALA A 66 -0.34 -8.58 -5.62
C ALA A 66 -1.47 -8.16 -6.55
N LEU A 67 -1.36 -6.99 -7.17
CA LEU A 67 -2.39 -6.52 -8.12
C LEU A 67 -2.30 -7.22 -9.46
N GLY A 68 -1.11 -7.67 -9.83
CA GLY A 68 -0.88 -8.26 -11.13
C GLY A 68 -1.28 -9.71 -11.27
N ASP A 69 -1.67 -10.32 -10.19
CA ASP A 69 -2.04 -11.75 -10.22
C ASP A 69 -3.54 -11.96 -10.38
#